data_20e808dccb944ea61447b4e543901d9f
#
_entry.id   20e808dccb944ea61447b4e543901d9f
#
_cell.length_a   1.000
_cell.length_b   1.000
_cell.length_c   1.000
_cell.angle_alpha   90.00
_cell.angle_beta   90.00
_cell.angle_gamma   90.00
#
_symmetry.space_group_name_H-M   'P 1'
#
loop_
_entity.id
_entity.type
_entity.pdbx_description
1 polymer ?
#
loop_
_entity_poly.entity_id
_entity_poly.type
_entity_poly.pdbx_seq_one_letter_code
_entity_poly.pdbx_strand_id
1 'polypeptide(L)'
;ERIDLISKVMGSISNPEIRRMELMNTIAGIERYAAAEGDVGMFITLTAPSKYHPTRQVGKGESKTVQLNHGWNDEAFNPKDAQRYLCRIWSLMRTAFKDNDLQVYGLR
;
A
#
# COMPACT_ATOMS: atom_id res chain seq x y z
N GLU A 1 20.24 37.95 9.09
CA GLU A 1 20.37 37.02 7.93
C GLU A 1 19.02 36.40 7.67
N ARG A 2 18.37 36.85 6.61
CA ARG A 2 17.09 36.31 6.19
C ARG A 2 17.38 34.95 5.53
N ILE A 3 17.31 33.90 6.29
CA ILE A 3 17.45 32.53 5.74
C ILE A 3 16.29 32.34 4.76
N ASP A 4 16.63 32.12 3.52
CA ASP A 4 15.67 31.95 2.46
C ASP A 4 14.86 30.65 2.72
N LEU A 5 13.63 30.82 3.20
CA LEU A 5 12.69 29.74 3.43
C LEU A 5 12.50 28.85 2.19
N ILE A 6 12.57 29.47 1.01
CA ILE A 6 12.47 28.78 -0.28
C ILE A 6 13.63 27.79 -0.45
N SER A 7 14.86 28.22 -0.15
CA SER A 7 16.03 27.34 -0.21
C SER A 7 15.93 26.16 0.74
N LYS A 8 15.41 26.37 1.97
CA LYS A 8 15.19 25.30 2.94
C LYS A 8 14.09 24.32 2.51
N VAL A 9 13.01 24.82 1.93
CA VAL A 9 11.93 23.98 1.41
C VAL A 9 12.41 23.18 0.20
N MET A 10 13.16 23.81 -0.69
CA MET A 10 13.72 23.14 -1.90
C MET A 10 14.66 21.99 -1.54
N GLY A 11 15.45 22.12 -0.47
CA GLY A 11 16.35 21.07 0.02
C GLY A 11 15.75 20.08 1.04
N SER A 12 14.47 20.26 1.40
CA SER A 12 13.85 19.43 2.43
C SER A 12 13.14 18.20 1.85
N ILE A 13 12.93 17.19 2.71
CA ILE A 13 12.13 16.00 2.40
C ILE A 13 10.66 16.33 2.07
N SER A 14 10.20 17.55 2.38
CA SER A 14 8.87 18.03 1.98
C SER A 14 8.79 18.38 0.49
N ASN A 15 9.94 18.55 -0.18
CA ASN A 15 9.97 18.75 -1.62
C ASN A 15 9.59 17.45 -2.36
N PRO A 16 8.55 17.44 -3.21
CA PRO A 16 8.10 16.26 -3.94
C PRO A 16 9.20 15.63 -4.82
N GLU A 17 10.06 16.45 -5.42
CA GLU A 17 11.16 15.96 -6.26
C GLU A 17 12.22 15.20 -5.44
N ILE A 18 12.58 15.68 -4.28
CA ILE A 18 13.51 15.00 -3.39
C ILE A 18 12.92 13.67 -2.92
N ARG A 19 11.64 13.68 -2.50
CA ARG A 19 10.93 12.45 -2.10
C ARG A 19 10.87 11.44 -3.23
N ARG A 20 10.62 11.88 -4.45
CA ARG A 20 10.62 11.02 -5.63
C ARG A 20 12.01 10.43 -5.88
N MET A 21 13.06 11.25 -5.83
CA MET A 21 14.43 10.79 -6.03
C MET A 21 14.84 9.76 -4.96
N GLU A 22 14.55 10.01 -3.70
CA GLU A 22 14.81 9.07 -2.61
C GLU A 22 14.07 7.75 -2.80
N LEU A 23 12.80 7.82 -3.18
CA LEU A 23 12.00 6.64 -3.48
C LEU A 23 12.60 5.83 -4.63
N MET A 24 12.95 6.49 -5.73
CA MET A 24 13.55 5.82 -6.90
C MET A 24 14.91 5.19 -6.57
N ASN A 25 15.73 5.87 -5.79
CA ASN A 25 17.01 5.33 -5.33
C ASN A 25 16.83 4.11 -4.42
N THR A 26 15.83 4.16 -3.54
CA THR A 26 15.50 3.02 -2.66
C THR A 26 15.02 1.82 -3.47
N ILE A 27 14.13 2.03 -4.44
CA ILE A 27 13.65 0.97 -5.35
C ILE A 27 14.81 0.36 -6.13
N ALA A 28 15.67 1.19 -6.73
CA ALA A 28 16.84 0.72 -7.48
C ALA A 28 17.82 -0.05 -6.59
N GLY A 29 17.98 0.35 -5.33
CA GLY A 29 18.81 -0.36 -4.35
C GLY A 29 18.26 -1.75 -4.02
N ILE A 30 16.94 -1.83 -3.78
CA ILE A 30 16.25 -3.11 -3.51
C ILE A 30 16.35 -4.03 -4.73
N GLU A 31 16.11 -3.50 -5.94
CA GLU A 31 16.18 -4.26 -7.19
C GLU A 31 17.57 -4.87 -7.41
N ARG A 32 18.64 -4.09 -7.20
CA ARG A 32 20.02 -4.59 -7.32
C ARG A 32 20.33 -5.66 -6.30
N TYR A 33 19.90 -5.47 -5.06
CA TYR A 33 20.08 -6.44 -4.00
C TYR A 33 19.35 -7.74 -4.31
N ALA A 34 18.06 -7.66 -4.65
CA ALA A 34 17.25 -8.80 -5.02
C ALA A 34 17.84 -9.58 -6.22
N ALA A 35 18.33 -8.87 -7.23
CA ALA A 35 18.98 -9.50 -8.38
C ALA A 35 20.27 -10.23 -7.99
N ALA A 36 21.06 -9.70 -7.05
CA ALA A 36 22.28 -10.34 -6.57
C ALA A 36 22.00 -11.60 -5.74
N GLU A 37 20.92 -11.61 -4.96
CA GLU A 37 20.49 -12.76 -4.15
C GLU A 37 19.65 -13.78 -4.95
N GLY A 38 19.23 -13.46 -6.17
CA GLY A 38 18.37 -14.30 -6.98
C GLY A 38 16.91 -14.26 -6.56
N ASP A 39 16.50 -13.21 -5.85
CA ASP A 39 15.13 -13.03 -5.39
C ASP A 39 14.18 -12.63 -6.51
N VAL A 40 12.91 -12.95 -6.33
CA VAL A 40 11.84 -12.66 -7.30
C VAL A 40 10.92 -11.56 -6.76
N GLY A 41 10.69 -10.54 -7.58
CA GLY A 41 9.72 -9.48 -7.26
C GLY A 41 8.28 -9.95 -7.39
N MET A 42 7.44 -9.66 -6.39
CA MET A 42 6.02 -9.95 -6.41
C MET A 42 5.21 -8.68 -6.12
N PHE A 43 4.28 -8.34 -7.00
CA PHE A 43 3.33 -7.25 -6.78
C PHE A 43 2.06 -7.81 -6.12
N ILE A 44 1.79 -7.38 -4.89
CA ILE A 44 0.64 -7.84 -4.10
C ILE A 44 -0.34 -6.69 -3.93
N THR A 45 -1.60 -6.94 -4.28
CA THR A 45 -2.71 -5.99 -4.04
C THR A 45 -3.62 -6.53 -2.94
N LEU A 46 -3.79 -5.74 -1.89
CA LEU A 46 -4.74 -6.02 -0.81
C LEU A 46 -5.96 -5.12 -0.96
N THR A 47 -7.14 -5.71 -0.98
CA THR A 47 -8.40 -4.98 -1.06
C THR A 47 -9.23 -5.19 0.21
N ALA A 48 -9.96 -4.15 0.60
CA ALA A 48 -10.90 -4.26 1.70
C ALA A 48 -12.09 -5.16 1.32
N PRO A 49 -12.66 -5.94 2.26
CA PRO A 49 -13.84 -6.76 2.01
C PRO A 49 -15.05 -5.95 1.55
N SER A 50 -16.00 -6.64 0.90
CA SER A 50 -17.20 -6.01 0.34
C SER A 50 -18.04 -5.20 1.33
N LYS A 51 -17.95 -5.51 2.64
CA LYS A 51 -18.63 -4.72 3.68
C LYS A 51 -18.18 -3.25 3.75
N TYR A 52 -17.03 -2.93 3.17
CA TYR A 52 -16.50 -1.57 3.09
C TYR A 52 -16.77 -0.88 1.74
N HIS A 53 -17.60 -1.50 0.89
CA HIS A 53 -17.92 -0.98 -0.44
C HIS A 53 -19.42 -0.89 -0.66
N PRO A 54 -19.92 0.17 -1.30
CA PRO A 54 -21.33 0.32 -1.62
C PRO A 54 -21.83 -0.69 -2.65
N THR A 55 -20.90 -1.28 -3.40
CA THR A 55 -21.21 -2.30 -4.42
C THR A 55 -20.42 -3.58 -4.17
N ARG A 56 -20.97 -4.70 -4.60
CA ARG A 56 -20.31 -6.01 -4.57
C ARG A 56 -20.43 -6.72 -5.91
N GLN A 57 -19.43 -7.50 -6.25
CA GLN A 57 -19.52 -8.39 -7.41
C GLN A 57 -20.19 -9.71 -7.02
N VAL A 58 -21.17 -10.12 -7.80
CA VAL A 58 -21.89 -11.39 -7.63
C VAL A 58 -21.79 -12.20 -8.92
N GLY A 59 -21.52 -13.51 -8.81
CA GLY A 59 -21.35 -14.40 -9.95
C GLY A 59 -19.94 -14.97 -10.04
N LYS A 60 -19.76 -15.92 -10.96
CA LYS A 60 -18.47 -16.60 -11.23
C LYS A 60 -18.08 -16.43 -12.69
N GLY A 61 -16.79 -16.33 -12.97
CA GLY A 61 -16.27 -16.25 -14.34
C GLY A 61 -16.75 -15.01 -15.09
N GLU A 62 -17.21 -15.19 -16.31
CA GLU A 62 -17.70 -14.14 -17.20
C GLU A 62 -19.09 -13.60 -16.83
N SER A 63 -19.84 -14.33 -15.98
CA SER A 63 -21.17 -13.92 -15.51
C SER A 63 -21.13 -13.04 -14.25
N LYS A 64 -20.05 -12.30 -14.03
CA LYS A 64 -19.94 -11.37 -12.92
C LYS A 64 -20.79 -10.13 -13.17
N THR A 65 -21.69 -9.84 -12.25
CA THR A 65 -22.48 -8.62 -12.23
C THR A 65 -22.17 -7.79 -10.99
N VAL A 66 -22.26 -6.48 -11.12
CA VAL A 66 -22.11 -5.55 -10.00
C VAL A 66 -23.50 -5.26 -9.44
N GLN A 67 -23.69 -5.50 -8.16
CA GLN A 67 -24.95 -5.27 -7.44
C GLN A 67 -24.70 -4.32 -6.26
N LEU A 68 -25.75 -3.63 -5.82
CA LEU A 68 -25.70 -2.86 -4.59
C LEU A 68 -25.46 -3.79 -3.40
N ASN A 69 -24.63 -3.33 -2.49
CA ASN A 69 -24.37 -4.06 -1.24
C ASN A 69 -25.42 -3.64 -0.21
N HIS A 70 -26.44 -4.45 -0.02
CA HIS A 70 -27.53 -4.17 0.95
C HIS A 70 -27.06 -4.09 2.41
N GLY A 71 -25.85 -4.59 2.71
CA GLY A 71 -25.22 -4.42 4.02
C GLY A 71 -24.47 -3.11 4.20
N TRP A 72 -24.43 -2.28 3.14
CA TRP A 72 -23.80 -0.97 3.18
C TRP A 72 -24.75 0.05 3.83
N ASN A 73 -24.20 0.83 4.75
CA ASN A 73 -24.88 1.96 5.36
C ASN A 73 -23.97 3.19 5.27
N ASP A 74 -24.37 4.17 4.48
CA ASP A 74 -23.62 5.40 4.25
C ASP A 74 -23.39 6.20 5.55
N GLU A 75 -24.35 6.17 6.48
CA GLU A 75 -24.25 6.89 7.75
C GLU A 75 -23.29 6.21 8.73
N ALA A 76 -23.19 4.88 8.67
CA ALA A 76 -22.30 4.09 9.52
C ALA A 76 -20.91 3.89 8.92
N PHE A 77 -20.72 4.19 7.64
CA PHE A 77 -19.44 3.98 6.95
C PHE A 77 -18.42 5.04 7.33
N ASN A 78 -17.29 4.58 7.84
CA ASN A 78 -16.13 5.41 8.07
C ASN A 78 -14.95 4.86 7.24
N PRO A 79 -14.43 5.63 6.27
CA PRO A 79 -13.25 5.21 5.49
C PRO A 79 -12.05 4.81 6.34
N LYS A 80 -11.93 5.36 7.56
CA LYS A 80 -10.88 4.98 8.51
C LYS A 80 -10.97 3.53 8.97
N ASP A 81 -12.16 2.93 8.96
CA ASP A 81 -12.33 1.53 9.38
C ASP A 81 -11.80 0.57 8.32
N ALA A 82 -12.03 0.87 7.05
CA ALA A 82 -11.39 0.14 5.95
C ALA A 82 -9.86 0.26 6.00
N GLN A 83 -9.35 1.45 6.26
CA GLN A 83 -7.91 1.69 6.42
C GLN A 83 -7.33 0.91 7.60
N ARG A 84 -7.98 0.93 8.77
CA ARG A 84 -7.58 0.16 9.95
C ARG A 84 -7.57 -1.34 9.66
N TYR A 85 -8.60 -1.82 8.96
CA TYR A 85 -8.65 -3.22 8.53
C TYR A 85 -7.44 -3.59 7.69
N LEU A 86 -7.14 -2.83 6.65
CA LEU A 86 -5.99 -3.09 5.77
C LEU A 86 -4.66 -3.01 6.53
N CYS A 87 -4.48 -2.04 7.42
CA CYS A 87 -3.29 -1.95 8.27
C CYS A 87 -3.13 -3.17 9.17
N ARG A 88 -4.24 -3.68 9.74
CA ARG A 88 -4.22 -4.90 10.54
C ARG A 88 -3.84 -6.13 9.73
N ILE A 89 -4.44 -6.30 8.54
CA ILE A 89 -4.11 -7.42 7.65
C ILE A 89 -2.64 -7.37 7.25
N TRP A 90 -2.14 -6.20 6.89
CA TRP A 90 -0.73 -6.02 6.56
C TRP A 90 0.20 -6.38 7.72
N SER A 91 -0.16 -5.99 8.94
CA SER A 91 0.59 -6.37 10.14
C SER A 91 0.63 -7.89 10.35
N LEU A 92 -0.52 -8.56 10.20
CA LEU A 92 -0.61 -10.02 10.31
C LEU A 92 0.21 -10.74 9.24
N MET A 93 0.19 -10.23 7.99
CA MET A 93 1.00 -10.78 6.90
C MET A 93 2.50 -10.66 7.22
N ARG A 94 2.95 -9.50 7.70
CA ARG A 94 4.37 -9.33 8.07
C ARG A 94 4.79 -10.27 9.20
N THR A 95 3.91 -10.52 10.17
CA THR A 95 4.17 -11.48 11.25
C THR A 95 4.27 -12.90 10.67
N ALA A 96 3.32 -13.28 9.80
CA ALA A 96 3.35 -14.58 9.17
C ALA A 96 4.61 -14.81 8.30
N PHE A 97 5.09 -13.79 7.59
CA PHE A 97 6.33 -13.87 6.84
C PHE A 97 7.52 -14.13 7.77
N LYS A 98 7.58 -13.41 8.89
CA LYS A 98 8.64 -13.60 9.88
C LYS A 98 8.60 -15.00 10.52
N ASP A 99 7.41 -15.48 10.89
CA ASP A 99 7.24 -16.77 11.55
C ASP A 99 7.57 -17.97 10.62
N ASN A 100 7.54 -17.75 9.30
CA ASN A 100 7.91 -18.75 8.29
C ASN A 100 9.30 -18.50 7.68
N ASP A 101 10.14 -17.70 8.32
CA ASP A 101 11.49 -17.33 7.87
C ASP A 101 11.54 -16.77 6.43
N LEU A 102 10.43 -16.20 5.97
CA LEU A 102 10.38 -15.52 4.68
C LEU A 102 10.97 -14.12 4.82
N GLN A 103 12.11 -13.90 4.19
CA GLN A 103 12.69 -12.58 4.07
C GLN A 103 11.96 -11.81 2.98
N VAL A 104 11.27 -10.75 3.37
CA VAL A 104 10.53 -9.88 2.44
C VAL A 104 11.12 -8.48 2.52
N TYR A 105 11.68 -8.03 1.40
CA TYR A 105 12.18 -6.68 1.24
C TYR A 105 11.13 -5.84 0.52
N GLY A 106 10.90 -4.63 0.96
CA GLY A 106 9.93 -3.77 0.30
C GLY A 106 9.80 -2.40 0.92
N LEU A 107 9.08 -1.56 0.22
CA LEU A 107 8.72 -0.24 0.69
C LEU A 107 7.67 -0.35 1.82
N ARG A 108 7.86 0.50 2.83
CA ARG A 108 6.91 0.60 3.96
C ARG A 108 5.70 1.43 3.57
#